data_1aa64199d97ab828b03ee0933d324274
#
_entry.id   1aa64199d97ab828b03ee0933d324274
#
_cell.length_a   1.000
_cell.length_b   1.000
_cell.length_c   1.000
_cell.angle_alpha   90.00
_cell.angle_beta   90.00
_cell.angle_gamma   90.00
#
_symmetry.space_group_name_H-M   'P 1'
#
loop_
_entity.id
_entity.type
_entity.pdbx_description
1 polymer ?
#
loop_
_entity_poly.entity_id
_entity_poly.type
_entity_poly.pdbx_seq_one_letter_code
_entity_poly.pdbx_strand_id
1 'polypeptide(L)'
;MTGMNRWKIVVMLLFVCLSFPAAGQVAACREVKMPGHPRLLLTEADRSALCDRIRTDSTWLALHREIVAECDRMIDLPVLERTKIGMRLLAVSREALRRIFFLSYAYRTTGEVKYFDRAEAELLAVCRFADWNPGHFLDVAEMLVGVSIGYDWLYDRLPDESKRLIAEAIVKKGIEPSTDSRYNWWLEAKHNWNQVCNAGVTFGALAVYEHDPFRFQRFIDRGLVSLRLSMKDYDPDGAYAEGYSYWEYGTTFNVLCLSAVEQVFHTDFGLSAMRGFSRTASYYEHMVGVTGDSFNYADCGTEYGLTPAMFWFARKTGDPSLLWLE
;
A
#
# COMPACT_ATOMS: atom_id res chain seq x y z
N MET A 1 11.15 -5.68 23.68
CA MET A 1 10.40 -5.86 22.42
C MET A 1 10.26 -4.46 21.81
N THR A 2 11.25 -4.12 21.02
CA THR A 2 11.46 -2.79 20.44
C THR A 2 10.68 -2.69 19.12
N GLY A 3 9.79 -1.71 19.06
CA GLY A 3 9.36 -0.99 17.86
C GLY A 3 9.04 -1.72 16.56
N MET A 4 8.30 -2.81 16.61
CA MET A 4 7.71 -3.38 15.38
C MET A 4 6.84 -2.32 14.70
N ASN A 5 7.15 -1.99 13.45
CA ASN A 5 6.40 -1.03 12.66
C ASN A 5 4.96 -1.55 12.47
N ARG A 6 4.06 -1.16 13.34
CA ARG A 6 2.71 -1.75 13.55
C ARG A 6 1.80 -1.67 12.30
N TRP A 7 2.06 -0.77 11.37
CA TRP A 7 1.31 -0.71 10.11
C TRP A 7 1.51 -1.96 9.24
N LYS A 8 2.64 -2.66 9.38
CA LYS A 8 2.95 -3.91 8.67
C LYS A 8 1.95 -5.03 8.99
N ILE A 9 1.39 -5.05 10.22
CA ILE A 9 0.43 -6.08 10.64
C ILE A 9 -0.87 -5.99 9.85
N VAL A 10 -1.40 -4.78 9.58
CA VAL A 10 -2.63 -4.62 8.78
C VAL A 10 -2.41 -5.02 7.33
N VAL A 11 -1.28 -4.64 6.76
CA VAL A 11 -0.92 -5.03 5.39
C VAL A 11 -0.80 -6.56 5.29
N MET A 12 -0.22 -7.21 6.30
CA MET A 12 -0.14 -8.67 6.38
C MET A 12 -1.52 -9.34 6.37
N LEU A 13 -2.46 -8.85 7.19
CA LEU A 13 -3.83 -9.39 7.23
C LEU A 13 -4.51 -9.31 5.86
N LEU A 14 -4.30 -8.24 5.11
CA LEU A 14 -4.88 -8.08 3.78
C LEU A 14 -4.34 -9.10 2.77
N PHE A 15 -3.04 -9.38 2.78
CA PHE A 15 -2.47 -10.35 1.85
C PHE A 15 -2.92 -11.78 2.10
N VAL A 16 -3.23 -12.16 3.32
CA VAL A 16 -3.69 -13.52 3.64
C VAL A 16 -5.18 -13.73 3.29
N CYS A 17 -5.99 -12.69 3.24
CA CYS A 17 -7.44 -12.80 2.99
C CYS A 17 -7.83 -12.91 1.50
N LEU A 18 -7.01 -12.40 0.57
CA LEU A 18 -7.38 -12.33 -0.84
C LEU A 18 -7.36 -13.72 -1.51
N SER A 19 -8.50 -14.24 -1.91
CA SER A 19 -8.65 -15.50 -2.66
C SER A 19 -8.82 -15.18 -4.14
N PHE A 20 -7.79 -15.42 -4.98
CA PHE A 20 -7.91 -15.28 -6.42
C PHE A 20 -7.87 -16.64 -7.12
N PRO A 21 -8.68 -16.86 -8.16
CA PRO A 21 -8.50 -18.02 -9.03
C PRO A 21 -7.22 -17.86 -9.87
N ALA A 22 -6.53 -18.96 -10.08
CA ALA A 22 -5.30 -19.03 -10.85
C ALA A 22 -5.54 -18.87 -12.36
N ALA A 23 -4.66 -18.08 -12.96
CA ALA A 23 -4.07 -18.22 -14.28
C ALA A 23 -4.86 -17.92 -15.56
N GLY A 24 -4.25 -17.05 -16.35
CA GLY A 24 -3.93 -17.36 -17.73
C GLY A 24 -4.70 -16.62 -18.81
N GLN A 25 -3.91 -15.95 -19.57
CA GLN A 25 -4.07 -15.41 -20.92
C GLN A 25 -4.29 -13.91 -21.03
N VAL A 26 -3.32 -13.29 -21.70
CA VAL A 26 -3.42 -11.94 -22.24
C VAL A 26 -4.66 -11.89 -23.15
N ALA A 27 -5.78 -11.49 -22.58
CA ALA A 27 -6.98 -11.16 -23.34
C ALA A 27 -6.95 -9.65 -23.61
N ALA A 28 -7.20 -9.29 -24.87
CA ALA A 28 -7.42 -7.90 -25.32
C ALA A 28 -8.27 -7.13 -24.31
N CYS A 29 -7.97 -5.85 -24.11
CA CYS A 29 -8.74 -4.91 -23.30
C CYS A 29 -10.24 -5.11 -23.47
N ARG A 30 -10.83 -5.97 -22.65
CA ARG A 30 -12.26 -5.89 -22.38
C ARG A 30 -12.43 -4.65 -21.53
N GLU A 31 -13.39 -3.81 -21.86
CA GLU A 31 -13.86 -2.75 -20.96
C GLU A 31 -14.19 -3.39 -19.60
N VAL A 32 -13.24 -3.36 -18.69
CA VAL A 32 -13.46 -3.82 -17.32
C VAL A 32 -14.31 -2.76 -16.66
N LYS A 33 -15.55 -3.10 -16.34
CA LYS A 33 -16.39 -2.20 -15.56
C LYS A 33 -15.77 -2.03 -14.20
N MET A 34 -15.37 -0.80 -13.86
CA MET A 34 -14.79 -0.49 -12.55
C MET A 34 -15.74 -0.94 -11.43
N PRO A 35 -15.25 -1.73 -10.46
CA PRO A 35 -16.08 -2.12 -9.31
C PRO A 35 -16.49 -0.90 -8.48
N GLY A 36 -17.60 -1.02 -7.74
CA GLY A 36 -17.96 -0.05 -6.71
C GLY A 36 -16.98 -0.05 -5.54
N HIS A 37 -17.10 0.94 -4.67
CA HIS A 37 -16.37 0.97 -3.40
C HIS A 37 -16.94 -0.05 -2.39
N PRO A 38 -16.11 -0.65 -1.54
CA PRO A 38 -14.64 -0.62 -1.55
C PRO A 38 -14.06 -1.57 -2.62
N ARG A 39 -13.07 -1.08 -3.36
CA ARG A 39 -12.41 -1.81 -4.45
C ARG A 39 -10.91 -2.05 -4.22
N LEU A 40 -10.30 -1.38 -3.25
CA LEU A 40 -8.87 -1.45 -2.95
C LEU A 40 -8.58 -2.43 -1.82
N LEU A 41 -7.81 -3.46 -2.08
CA LEU A 41 -7.22 -4.43 -1.14
C LEU A 41 -8.21 -5.22 -0.26
N LEU A 42 -9.25 -4.61 0.30
CA LEU A 42 -10.22 -5.25 1.19
C LEU A 42 -11.64 -4.94 0.70
N THR A 43 -12.14 -5.75 -0.22
CA THR A 43 -13.52 -5.68 -0.68
C THR A 43 -14.50 -6.09 0.43
N GLU A 44 -15.79 -6.01 0.17
CA GLU A 44 -16.79 -6.48 1.15
C GLU A 44 -16.75 -8.01 1.34
N ALA A 45 -16.45 -8.75 0.27
CA ALA A 45 -16.25 -10.19 0.35
C ALA A 45 -15.01 -10.56 1.19
N ASP A 46 -13.90 -9.85 0.99
CA ASP A 46 -12.67 -10.06 1.76
C ASP A 46 -12.89 -9.70 3.24
N ARG A 47 -13.62 -8.61 3.53
CA ARG A 47 -13.99 -8.23 4.89
C ARG A 47 -14.78 -9.32 5.58
N SER A 48 -15.78 -9.89 4.91
CA SER A 48 -16.58 -10.98 5.45
C SER A 48 -15.72 -12.19 5.80
N ALA A 49 -14.89 -12.63 4.87
CA ALA A 49 -13.96 -13.75 5.07
C ALA A 49 -12.96 -13.48 6.21
N LEU A 50 -12.46 -12.24 6.31
CA LEU A 50 -11.58 -11.82 7.40
C LEU A 50 -12.28 -11.87 8.76
N CYS A 51 -13.51 -11.37 8.87
CA CYS A 51 -14.30 -11.42 10.10
C CYS A 51 -14.58 -12.87 10.53
N ASP A 52 -14.80 -13.77 9.58
CA ASP A 52 -14.97 -15.20 9.87
C ASP A 52 -13.66 -15.81 10.44
N ARG A 53 -12.52 -15.49 9.87
CA ARG A 53 -11.20 -15.92 10.40
C ARG A 53 -10.94 -15.35 11.80
N ILE A 54 -11.19 -14.08 12.02
CA ILE A 54 -11.06 -13.45 13.36
C ILE A 54 -11.88 -14.19 14.40
N ARG A 55 -13.07 -14.71 14.04
CA ARG A 55 -13.93 -15.45 14.96
C ARG A 55 -13.48 -16.90 15.22
N THR A 56 -12.81 -17.52 14.25
CA THR A 56 -12.52 -18.97 14.26
C THR A 56 -11.06 -19.33 14.49
N ASP A 57 -10.16 -18.38 14.38
CA ASP A 57 -8.70 -18.59 14.48
C ASP A 57 -8.07 -17.66 15.51
N SER A 58 -7.35 -18.26 16.49
CA SER A 58 -6.75 -17.51 17.60
C SER A 58 -5.66 -16.54 17.19
N THR A 59 -4.89 -16.86 16.14
CA THR A 59 -3.83 -15.98 15.62
C THR A 59 -4.43 -14.74 14.98
N TRP A 60 -5.46 -14.93 14.15
CA TRP A 60 -6.19 -13.81 13.56
C TRP A 60 -6.87 -12.94 14.60
N LEU A 61 -7.46 -13.56 15.64
CA LEU A 61 -8.07 -12.83 16.76
C LEU A 61 -7.02 -12.02 17.54
N ALA A 62 -5.84 -12.60 17.79
CA ALA A 62 -4.75 -11.90 18.48
C ALA A 62 -4.26 -10.68 17.68
N LEU A 63 -3.99 -10.84 16.38
CA LEU A 63 -3.59 -9.74 15.51
C LEU A 63 -4.66 -8.65 15.43
N HIS A 64 -5.93 -9.03 15.28
CA HIS A 64 -7.05 -8.10 15.27
C HIS A 64 -7.11 -7.27 16.57
N ARG A 65 -6.97 -7.92 17.74
CA ARG A 65 -6.97 -7.23 19.03
C ARG A 65 -5.84 -6.22 19.17
N GLU A 66 -4.64 -6.56 18.71
CA GLU A 66 -3.51 -5.63 18.72
C GLU A 66 -3.77 -4.40 17.83
N ILE A 67 -4.34 -4.60 16.64
CA ILE A 67 -4.70 -3.50 15.74
C ILE A 67 -5.76 -2.60 16.38
N VAL A 68 -6.81 -3.18 16.94
CA VAL A 68 -7.88 -2.44 17.60
C VAL A 68 -7.35 -1.69 18.83
N ALA A 69 -6.51 -2.32 19.65
CA ALA A 69 -5.88 -1.65 20.79
C ALA A 69 -4.99 -0.48 20.35
N GLU A 70 -4.33 -0.58 19.21
CA GLU A 70 -3.58 0.55 18.64
C GLU A 70 -4.52 1.66 18.16
N CYS A 71 -5.67 1.31 17.56
CA CYS A 71 -6.68 2.29 17.18
C CYS A 71 -7.24 3.03 18.39
N ASP A 72 -7.49 2.34 19.50
CA ASP A 72 -7.96 2.97 20.76
C ASP A 72 -6.95 4.01 21.26
N ARG A 73 -5.63 3.74 21.14
CA ARG A 73 -4.59 4.72 21.50
C ARG A 73 -4.57 5.95 20.57
N MET A 74 -5.09 5.82 19.35
CA MET A 74 -5.13 6.93 18.38
C MET A 74 -6.32 7.87 18.59
N ILE A 75 -7.40 7.44 19.27
CA ILE A 75 -8.64 8.22 19.38
C ILE A 75 -8.40 9.60 19.95
N ASP A 76 -7.61 9.70 21.01
CA ASP A 76 -7.40 10.95 21.76
C ASP A 76 -6.15 11.73 21.29
N LEU A 77 -5.41 11.25 20.30
CA LEU A 77 -4.28 11.97 19.75
C LEU A 77 -4.76 13.23 19.00
N PRO A 78 -3.98 14.33 18.95
CA PRO A 78 -4.28 15.41 18.02
C PRO A 78 -4.25 14.91 16.58
N VAL A 79 -5.06 15.51 15.71
CA VAL A 79 -4.99 15.24 14.26
C VAL A 79 -3.63 15.67 13.71
N LEU A 80 -3.24 15.09 12.60
CA LEU A 80 -1.95 15.38 11.99
C LEU A 80 -1.87 16.83 11.50
N GLU A 81 -0.69 17.40 11.70
CA GLU A 81 -0.32 18.73 11.21
C GLU A 81 0.78 18.63 10.16
N ARG A 82 0.81 19.60 9.23
CA ARG A 82 1.82 19.65 8.17
C ARG A 82 3.16 20.13 8.72
N THR A 83 3.94 19.22 9.27
CA THR A 83 5.26 19.51 9.85
C THR A 83 6.35 18.77 9.07
N LYS A 84 7.32 19.51 8.54
CA LYS A 84 8.47 18.96 7.82
C LYS A 84 9.68 18.79 8.73
N ILE A 85 10.42 17.69 8.54
CA ILE A 85 11.75 17.49 9.11
C ILE A 85 12.75 17.70 7.97
N GLY A 86 13.47 18.82 8.01
CA GLY A 86 14.27 19.25 6.88
C GLY A 86 13.41 19.48 5.62
N MET A 87 13.71 18.80 4.55
CA MET A 87 12.95 18.90 3.29
C MET A 87 11.78 17.91 3.19
N ARG A 88 11.61 16.99 4.16
CA ARG A 88 10.71 15.83 4.07
C ARG A 88 9.46 16.02 4.92
N LEU A 89 8.31 15.70 4.34
CA LEU A 89 7.02 15.51 5.03
C LEU A 89 6.79 14.02 5.38
N LEU A 90 7.74 13.16 5.04
CA LEU A 90 7.61 11.70 5.02
C LEU A 90 7.14 11.09 6.34
N ALA A 91 7.60 11.61 7.47
CA ALA A 91 7.15 11.15 8.78
C ALA A 91 5.65 11.37 8.99
N VAL A 92 5.14 12.52 8.53
CA VAL A 92 3.69 12.82 8.59
C VAL A 92 2.91 11.96 7.61
N SER A 93 3.43 11.75 6.39
CA SER A 93 2.77 10.91 5.39
C SER A 93 2.66 9.45 5.86
N ARG A 94 3.72 8.90 6.46
CA ARG A 94 3.72 7.56 7.07
C ARG A 94 2.75 7.43 8.23
N GLU A 95 2.72 8.43 9.08
CA GLU A 95 1.78 8.44 10.21
C GLU A 95 0.33 8.59 9.71
N ALA A 96 0.07 9.37 8.65
CA ALA A 96 -1.24 9.47 8.01
C ALA A 96 -1.66 8.10 7.42
N LEU A 97 -0.77 7.46 6.65
CA LEU A 97 -1.02 6.13 6.12
C LEU A 97 -1.34 5.14 7.26
N ARG A 98 -0.55 5.14 8.34
CA ARG A 98 -0.77 4.26 9.49
C ARG A 98 -2.12 4.51 10.15
N ARG A 99 -2.44 5.77 10.52
CA ARG A 99 -3.67 6.11 11.25
C ARG A 99 -4.91 5.82 10.40
N ILE A 100 -4.95 6.33 9.18
CA ILE A 100 -6.10 6.18 8.30
C ILE A 100 -6.35 4.70 8.00
N PHE A 101 -5.30 3.94 7.71
CA PHE A 101 -5.41 2.52 7.38
C PHE A 101 -5.94 1.70 8.55
N PHE A 102 -5.35 1.86 9.74
CA PHE A 102 -5.74 1.15 10.96
C PHE A 102 -7.17 1.50 11.40
N LEU A 103 -7.50 2.78 11.46
CA LEU A 103 -8.82 3.23 11.88
C LEU A 103 -9.92 2.79 10.90
N SER A 104 -9.65 2.86 9.59
CA SER A 104 -10.58 2.36 8.57
C SER A 104 -10.78 0.84 8.67
N TYR A 105 -9.71 0.09 8.93
CA TYR A 105 -9.79 -1.35 9.21
C TYR A 105 -10.64 -1.62 10.47
N ALA A 106 -10.36 -0.91 11.57
CA ALA A 106 -11.08 -1.10 12.83
C ALA A 106 -12.57 -0.82 12.66
N TYR A 107 -12.93 0.29 11.99
CA TYR A 107 -14.33 0.58 11.69
C TYR A 107 -14.99 -0.54 10.86
N ARG A 108 -14.34 -0.97 9.78
CA ARG A 108 -14.90 -2.00 8.88
C ARG A 108 -15.06 -3.36 9.53
N THR A 109 -14.22 -3.70 10.52
CA THR A 109 -14.26 -5.02 11.19
C THR A 109 -15.09 -5.04 12.45
N THR A 110 -15.23 -3.90 13.16
CA THR A 110 -15.97 -3.80 14.42
C THR A 110 -17.33 -3.11 14.30
N GLY A 111 -17.47 -2.20 13.32
CA GLY A 111 -18.63 -1.33 13.18
C GLY A 111 -18.66 -0.17 14.17
N GLU A 112 -17.65 0.00 15.04
CA GLU A 112 -17.63 1.06 16.05
C GLU A 112 -17.40 2.43 15.43
N VAL A 113 -18.36 3.33 15.59
CA VAL A 113 -18.39 4.67 14.96
C VAL A 113 -17.19 5.54 15.36
N LYS A 114 -16.67 5.38 16.58
CA LYS A 114 -15.48 6.14 17.04
C LYS A 114 -14.29 6.01 16.11
N TYR A 115 -14.08 4.84 15.48
CA TYR A 115 -12.99 4.64 14.53
C TYR A 115 -13.25 5.32 13.18
N PHE A 116 -14.50 5.35 12.73
CA PHE A 116 -14.90 6.12 11.56
C PHE A 116 -14.68 7.61 11.77
N ASP A 117 -15.23 8.17 12.87
CA ASP A 117 -15.13 9.59 13.17
C ASP A 117 -13.66 10.04 13.24
N ARG A 118 -12.82 9.20 13.84
CA ARG A 118 -11.38 9.49 13.92
C ARG A 118 -10.68 9.37 12.56
N ALA A 119 -10.99 8.37 11.78
CA ALA A 119 -10.43 8.19 10.43
C ALA A 119 -10.81 9.37 9.51
N GLU A 120 -12.08 9.80 9.54
CA GLU A 120 -12.54 10.96 8.79
C GLU A 120 -11.82 12.24 9.24
N ALA A 121 -11.64 12.44 10.54
CA ALA A 121 -10.92 13.60 11.06
C ALA A 121 -9.47 13.66 10.54
N GLU A 122 -8.76 12.53 10.52
CA GLU A 122 -7.39 12.45 9.95
C GLU A 122 -7.38 12.70 8.44
N LEU A 123 -8.32 12.07 7.71
CA LEU A 123 -8.47 12.30 6.26
C LEU A 123 -8.67 13.79 5.95
N LEU A 124 -9.60 14.43 6.64
CA LEU A 124 -9.89 15.84 6.42
C LEU A 124 -8.73 16.74 6.82
N ALA A 125 -8.00 16.40 7.89
CA ALA A 125 -6.83 17.15 8.32
C ALA A 125 -5.74 17.16 7.24
N VAL A 126 -5.32 15.97 6.74
CA VAL A 126 -4.25 15.89 5.73
C VAL A 126 -4.70 16.41 4.36
N CYS A 127 -5.99 16.30 4.04
CA CYS A 127 -6.55 16.87 2.81
C CYS A 127 -6.58 18.41 2.83
N ARG A 128 -6.58 19.04 4.00
CA ARG A 128 -6.50 20.52 4.15
C ARG A 128 -5.08 21.05 4.12
N PHE A 129 -4.03 20.23 4.14
CA PHE A 129 -2.66 20.71 3.97
C PHE A 129 -2.53 21.54 2.69
N ALA A 130 -1.62 22.50 2.66
CA ALA A 130 -1.39 23.31 1.48
C ALA A 130 -0.95 22.47 0.28
N ASP A 131 -0.07 21.50 0.51
CA ASP A 131 0.41 20.49 -0.42
C ASP A 131 0.89 19.26 0.34
N TRP A 132 1.23 18.17 -0.39
CA TRP A 132 1.83 16.96 0.15
C TRP A 132 3.33 16.85 -0.15
N ASN A 133 4.01 17.98 -0.32
CA ASN A 133 5.45 18.10 -0.54
C ASN A 133 5.96 17.44 -1.84
N PRO A 134 5.50 17.86 -3.02
CA PRO A 134 5.85 17.19 -4.29
C PRO A 134 7.34 17.24 -4.63
N GLY A 135 8.11 18.15 -4.03
CA GLY A 135 9.57 18.19 -4.17
C GLY A 135 10.29 16.95 -3.61
N HIS A 136 9.62 16.18 -2.74
CA HIS A 136 10.06 14.88 -2.28
C HIS A 136 8.90 13.89 -2.48
N PHE A 137 8.73 13.34 -3.68
CA PHE A 137 7.51 12.68 -4.12
C PHE A 137 7.14 11.41 -3.33
N LEU A 138 8.07 10.80 -2.59
CA LEU A 138 7.75 9.73 -1.64
C LEU A 138 6.73 10.19 -0.58
N ASP A 139 6.80 11.45 -0.16
CA ASP A 139 5.84 12.04 0.79
C ASP A 139 4.43 12.04 0.21
N VAL A 140 4.32 12.45 -1.07
CA VAL A 140 3.05 12.42 -1.83
C VAL A 140 2.54 10.99 -1.99
N ALA A 141 3.43 10.07 -2.36
CA ALA A 141 3.04 8.70 -2.66
C ALA A 141 2.50 7.94 -1.45
N GLU A 142 3.18 8.01 -0.30
CA GLU A 142 2.71 7.37 0.93
C GLU A 142 1.41 8.01 1.44
N MET A 143 1.29 9.34 1.34
CA MET A 143 0.05 10.05 1.66
C MET A 143 -1.11 9.61 0.75
N LEU A 144 -0.85 9.48 -0.57
CA LEU A 144 -1.85 9.01 -1.53
C LEU A 144 -2.36 7.61 -1.19
N VAL A 145 -1.48 6.66 -0.86
CA VAL A 145 -1.91 5.30 -0.49
C VAL A 145 -2.84 5.36 0.71
N GLY A 146 -2.46 6.09 1.77
CA GLY A 146 -3.26 6.20 2.98
C GLY A 146 -4.63 6.85 2.73
N VAL A 147 -4.64 8.00 2.05
CA VAL A 147 -5.87 8.75 1.76
C VAL A 147 -6.77 7.98 0.81
N SER A 148 -6.21 7.30 -0.21
CA SER A 148 -6.98 6.50 -1.16
C SER A 148 -7.66 5.30 -0.49
N ILE A 149 -6.96 4.60 0.39
CA ILE A 149 -7.54 3.49 1.17
C ILE A 149 -8.66 3.99 2.08
N GLY A 150 -8.43 5.08 2.80
CA GLY A 150 -9.46 5.65 3.67
C GLY A 150 -10.69 6.11 2.91
N TYR A 151 -10.50 6.79 1.77
CA TYR A 151 -11.58 7.20 0.88
C TYR A 151 -12.39 6.00 0.37
N ASP A 152 -11.71 4.98 -0.14
CA ASP A 152 -12.32 3.79 -0.71
C ASP A 152 -13.08 2.96 0.34
N TRP A 153 -12.44 2.72 1.49
CA TRP A 153 -12.98 1.83 2.52
C TRP A 153 -14.13 2.44 3.34
N LEU A 154 -14.16 3.76 3.43
CA LEU A 154 -15.18 4.51 4.17
C LEU A 154 -16.22 5.16 3.24
N TYR A 155 -16.12 4.95 1.93
CA TYR A 155 -16.87 5.67 0.90
C TYR A 155 -18.36 5.75 1.19
N ASP A 156 -19.02 4.62 1.51
CA ASP A 156 -20.46 4.58 1.74
C ASP A 156 -20.90 5.34 3.00
N ARG A 157 -19.97 5.56 3.92
CA ARG A 157 -20.25 6.24 5.20
C ARG A 157 -19.87 7.72 5.17
N LEU A 158 -18.88 8.10 4.35
CA LEU A 158 -18.42 9.49 4.26
C LEU A 158 -19.55 10.43 3.80
N PRO A 159 -19.74 11.60 4.46
CA PRO A 159 -20.59 12.66 3.94
C PRO A 159 -20.14 13.13 2.55
N ASP A 160 -21.08 13.61 1.71
CA ASP A 160 -20.75 14.05 0.35
C ASP A 160 -19.73 15.20 0.32
N GLU A 161 -19.74 16.09 1.30
CA GLU A 161 -18.75 17.14 1.44
C GLU A 161 -17.35 16.57 1.69
N SER A 162 -17.23 15.60 2.59
CA SER A 162 -15.97 14.90 2.88
C SER A 162 -15.47 14.15 1.64
N LYS A 163 -16.35 13.42 0.94
CA LYS A 163 -15.99 12.75 -0.32
C LYS A 163 -15.42 13.73 -1.33
N ARG A 164 -16.09 14.85 -1.54
CA ARG A 164 -15.65 15.88 -2.49
C ARG A 164 -14.28 16.44 -2.13
N LEU A 165 -14.07 16.82 -0.86
CA LEU A 165 -12.82 17.38 -0.39
C LEU A 165 -11.66 16.37 -0.51
N ILE A 166 -11.90 15.11 -0.13
CA ILE A 166 -10.87 14.06 -0.20
C ILE A 166 -10.53 13.74 -1.66
N ALA A 167 -11.53 13.55 -2.53
CA ALA A 167 -11.30 13.30 -3.95
C ALA A 167 -10.54 14.45 -4.62
N GLU A 168 -10.90 15.72 -4.30
CA GLU A 168 -10.17 16.88 -4.78
C GLU A 168 -8.71 16.89 -4.32
N ALA A 169 -8.43 16.53 -3.06
CA ALA A 169 -7.07 16.46 -2.53
C ALA A 169 -6.26 15.34 -3.20
N ILE A 170 -6.85 14.13 -3.39
CA ILE A 170 -6.23 13.04 -4.14
C ILE A 170 -5.80 13.52 -5.52
N VAL A 171 -6.68 14.21 -6.24
CA VAL A 171 -6.38 14.69 -7.58
C VAL A 171 -5.35 15.81 -7.57
N LYS A 172 -5.60 16.91 -6.85
CA LYS A 172 -4.78 18.13 -6.94
C LYS A 172 -3.44 18.04 -6.23
N LYS A 173 -3.39 17.35 -5.08
CA LYS A 173 -2.17 17.28 -4.25
C LYS A 173 -1.38 16.00 -4.50
N GLY A 174 -2.04 14.95 -4.99
CA GLY A 174 -1.43 13.65 -5.22
C GLY A 174 -1.14 13.37 -6.69
N ILE A 175 -2.18 13.31 -7.53
CA ILE A 175 -2.04 12.85 -8.92
C ILE A 175 -1.46 13.93 -9.83
N GLU A 176 -2.01 15.13 -9.83
CA GLU A 176 -1.60 16.22 -10.74
C GLU A 176 -0.11 16.57 -10.63
N PRO A 177 0.51 16.65 -9.43
CA PRO A 177 1.94 16.91 -9.34
C PRO A 177 2.81 15.87 -10.05
N SER A 178 2.31 14.64 -10.26
CA SER A 178 3.02 13.60 -11.03
C SER A 178 3.12 13.88 -12.54
N THR A 179 2.45 14.92 -13.02
CA THR A 179 2.55 15.36 -14.42
C THR A 179 3.61 16.46 -14.62
N ASP A 180 4.07 17.05 -13.56
CA ASP A 180 5.07 18.12 -13.61
C ASP A 180 6.48 17.53 -13.70
N SER A 181 7.22 17.87 -14.74
CA SER A 181 8.59 17.39 -14.97
C SER A 181 9.58 17.76 -13.86
N ARG A 182 9.27 18.76 -13.04
CA ARG A 182 10.07 19.09 -11.85
C ARG A 182 10.01 18.04 -10.75
N TYR A 183 8.95 17.21 -10.73
CA TYR A 183 8.66 16.30 -9.62
C TYR A 183 8.54 14.83 -10.03
N ASN A 184 8.51 14.50 -11.32
CA ASN A 184 8.17 13.16 -11.81
C ASN A 184 9.35 12.34 -12.36
N TRP A 185 10.58 12.74 -12.06
CA TRP A 185 11.80 12.03 -12.50
C TRP A 185 11.80 10.54 -12.12
N TRP A 186 11.09 10.18 -11.05
CA TRP A 186 10.94 8.81 -10.55
C TRP A 186 10.23 7.88 -11.54
N LEU A 187 9.52 8.41 -12.53
CA LEU A 187 8.91 7.60 -13.60
C LEU A 187 9.97 6.81 -14.41
N GLU A 188 11.18 7.31 -14.50
CA GLU A 188 12.28 6.69 -15.21
C GLU A 188 13.32 6.02 -14.29
N ALA A 189 13.12 6.11 -12.98
CA ALA A 189 13.98 5.48 -12.00
C ALA A 189 13.85 3.94 -12.04
N LYS A 190 14.92 3.25 -11.61
CA LYS A 190 15.01 1.78 -11.61
C LYS A 190 15.07 1.19 -10.20
N HIS A 191 14.69 1.97 -9.18
CA HIS A 191 14.82 1.64 -7.76
C HIS A 191 13.52 1.96 -7.01
N ASN A 192 13.53 1.86 -5.68
CA ASN A 192 12.36 1.99 -4.81
C ASN A 192 11.47 3.22 -5.09
N TRP A 193 12.03 4.36 -5.48
CA TRP A 193 11.24 5.56 -5.80
C TRP A 193 10.23 5.31 -6.91
N ASN A 194 10.63 4.57 -7.95
CA ASN A 194 9.71 4.20 -9.03
C ASN A 194 8.55 3.36 -8.50
N GLN A 195 8.85 2.36 -7.66
CA GLN A 195 7.85 1.46 -7.10
C GLN A 195 6.86 2.20 -6.20
N VAL A 196 7.37 2.97 -5.24
CA VAL A 196 6.54 3.68 -4.25
C VAL A 196 5.70 4.77 -4.90
N CYS A 197 6.30 5.59 -5.78
CA CYS A 197 5.58 6.69 -6.41
C CYS A 197 4.51 6.21 -7.40
N ASN A 198 4.81 5.19 -8.21
CA ASN A 198 3.81 4.60 -9.09
C ASN A 198 2.67 3.93 -8.30
N ALA A 199 2.99 3.25 -7.19
CA ALA A 199 1.96 2.69 -6.31
C ALA A 199 1.02 3.79 -5.80
N GLY A 200 1.56 4.87 -5.24
CA GLY A 200 0.75 5.97 -4.73
C GLY A 200 -0.18 6.55 -5.78
N VAL A 201 0.36 6.91 -6.96
CA VAL A 201 -0.45 7.48 -8.06
C VAL A 201 -1.50 6.49 -8.56
N THR A 202 -1.17 5.20 -8.66
CA THR A 202 -2.12 4.16 -9.07
C THR A 202 -3.25 4.00 -8.06
N PHE A 203 -2.96 3.97 -6.75
CA PHE A 203 -3.97 3.95 -5.69
C PHE A 203 -4.91 5.16 -5.78
N GLY A 204 -4.34 6.36 -5.95
CA GLY A 204 -5.13 7.57 -6.13
C GLY A 204 -6.05 7.49 -7.34
N ALA A 205 -5.52 7.08 -8.50
CA ALA A 205 -6.28 6.97 -9.74
C ALA A 205 -7.40 5.92 -9.64
N LEU A 206 -7.14 4.79 -8.99
CA LEU A 206 -8.14 3.75 -8.74
C LEU A 206 -9.23 4.25 -7.77
N ALA A 207 -8.85 5.01 -6.72
CA ALA A 207 -9.79 5.47 -5.71
C ALA A 207 -10.83 6.46 -6.26
N VAL A 208 -10.44 7.32 -7.20
CA VAL A 208 -11.33 8.38 -7.77
C VAL A 208 -11.71 8.14 -9.23
N TYR A 209 -11.60 6.91 -9.70
CA TYR A 209 -11.72 6.53 -11.11
C TYR A 209 -13.02 7.04 -11.77
N GLU A 210 -14.15 6.97 -11.07
CA GLU A 210 -15.47 7.36 -11.59
C GLU A 210 -15.61 8.84 -11.91
N HIS A 211 -14.76 9.71 -11.35
CA HIS A 211 -14.80 11.15 -11.62
C HIS A 211 -14.34 11.52 -13.05
N ASP A 212 -13.40 10.75 -13.61
CA ASP A 212 -12.94 10.88 -15.00
C ASP A 212 -12.22 9.59 -15.42
N PRO A 213 -12.97 8.56 -15.85
CA PRO A 213 -12.40 7.25 -16.18
C PRO A 213 -11.27 7.30 -17.22
N PHE A 214 -11.44 8.13 -18.25
CA PHE A 214 -10.44 8.25 -19.31
C PHE A 214 -9.13 8.85 -18.81
N ARG A 215 -9.22 9.89 -18.01
CA ARG A 215 -8.05 10.54 -17.40
C ARG A 215 -7.32 9.59 -16.45
N PHE A 216 -8.05 8.96 -15.53
CA PHE A 216 -7.43 8.13 -14.49
C PHE A 216 -6.89 6.81 -15.05
N GLN A 217 -7.51 6.23 -16.08
CA GLN A 217 -6.95 5.09 -16.79
C GLN A 217 -5.54 5.40 -17.34
N ARG A 218 -5.31 6.57 -17.89
CA ARG A 218 -3.99 6.97 -18.40
C ARG A 218 -2.92 7.02 -17.30
N PHE A 219 -3.28 7.40 -16.07
CA PHE A 219 -2.33 7.37 -14.95
C PHE A 219 -2.00 5.94 -14.53
N ILE A 220 -3.00 5.05 -14.50
CA ILE A 220 -2.81 3.63 -14.22
C ILE A 220 -1.91 3.01 -15.29
N ASP A 221 -2.21 3.18 -16.56
CA ASP A 221 -1.42 2.63 -17.67
C ASP A 221 0.02 3.13 -17.64
N ARG A 222 0.22 4.44 -17.40
CA ARG A 222 1.56 5.03 -17.23
C ARG A 222 2.31 4.36 -16.08
N GLY A 223 1.66 4.17 -14.94
CA GLY A 223 2.25 3.52 -13.77
C GLY A 223 2.68 2.09 -14.07
N LEU A 224 1.82 1.29 -14.70
CA LEU A 224 2.13 -0.10 -15.06
C LEU A 224 3.27 -0.21 -16.06
N VAL A 225 3.39 0.73 -17.01
CA VAL A 225 4.54 0.79 -17.94
C VAL A 225 5.82 1.18 -17.20
N SER A 226 5.76 2.21 -16.35
CA SER A 226 6.90 2.72 -15.59
C SER A 226 7.45 1.69 -14.59
N LEU A 227 6.59 0.96 -13.87
CA LEU A 227 6.96 -0.09 -12.91
C LEU A 227 7.87 -1.17 -13.53
N ARG A 228 7.73 -1.44 -14.83
CA ARG A 228 8.59 -2.41 -15.51
C ARG A 228 10.07 -2.03 -15.46
N LEU A 229 10.41 -0.76 -15.27
CA LEU A 229 11.79 -0.30 -15.18
C LEU A 229 12.44 -0.75 -13.86
N SER A 230 11.80 -0.52 -12.75
CA SER A 230 12.29 -0.95 -11.43
C SER A 230 12.17 -2.46 -11.23
N MET A 231 11.15 -3.09 -11.81
CA MET A 231 10.99 -4.54 -11.72
C MET A 231 12.04 -5.33 -12.52
N LYS A 232 12.74 -4.71 -13.48
CA LYS A 232 13.90 -5.32 -14.13
C LYS A 232 15.12 -5.44 -13.22
N ASP A 233 15.20 -4.67 -12.14
CA ASP A 233 16.31 -4.75 -11.20
C ASP A 233 16.33 -6.05 -10.39
N TYR A 234 15.24 -6.81 -10.35
CA TYR A 234 15.22 -8.17 -9.80
C TYR A 234 15.82 -9.24 -10.72
N ASP A 235 16.10 -8.92 -12.00
CA ASP A 235 16.67 -9.86 -12.97
C ASP A 235 18.18 -10.05 -12.68
N PRO A 236 18.72 -11.29 -12.77
CA PRO A 236 18.05 -12.53 -13.21
C PRO A 236 17.47 -13.41 -12.10
N ASP A 237 17.88 -13.20 -10.85
CA ASP A 237 17.76 -14.16 -9.75
C ASP A 237 16.97 -13.64 -8.54
N GLY A 238 16.54 -12.39 -8.58
CA GLY A 238 15.77 -11.75 -7.52
C GLY A 238 16.60 -10.89 -6.55
N ALA A 239 17.93 -10.81 -6.72
CA ALA A 239 18.74 -9.92 -5.90
C ALA A 239 18.35 -8.44 -6.12
N TYR A 240 18.51 -7.63 -5.09
CA TYR A 240 18.11 -6.23 -5.11
C TYR A 240 19.27 -5.31 -4.77
N ALA A 241 19.66 -4.43 -5.70
CA ALA A 241 20.89 -3.66 -5.64
C ALA A 241 20.95 -2.66 -4.46
N GLU A 242 19.83 -2.11 -4.03
CA GLU A 242 19.79 -1.12 -2.94
C GLU A 242 19.82 -1.76 -1.52
N GLY A 243 19.86 -3.09 -1.41
CA GLY A 243 19.95 -3.76 -0.13
C GLY A 243 18.60 -4.07 0.52
N TYR A 244 18.68 -4.73 1.68
CA TYR A 244 17.57 -5.32 2.41
C TYR A 244 16.45 -4.34 2.75
N SER A 245 16.76 -3.21 3.40
CA SER A 245 15.76 -2.22 3.84
C SER A 245 15.00 -1.56 2.68
N TYR A 246 15.70 -1.26 1.59
CA TYR A 246 15.07 -0.68 0.40
C TYR A 246 14.31 -1.71 -0.43
N TRP A 247 14.75 -2.99 -0.40
CA TRP A 247 13.95 -4.08 -0.92
C TRP A 247 12.59 -4.14 -0.22
N GLU A 248 12.62 -4.18 1.11
CA GLU A 248 11.38 -4.20 1.92
C GLU A 248 10.46 -3.03 1.56
N TYR A 249 11.02 -1.83 1.54
CA TYR A 249 10.26 -0.61 1.25
C TYR A 249 9.67 -0.62 -0.17
N GLY A 250 10.52 -0.73 -1.18
CA GLY A 250 10.10 -0.69 -2.58
C GLY A 250 9.20 -1.86 -2.96
N THR A 251 9.59 -3.09 -2.58
CA THR A 251 8.83 -4.29 -2.91
C THR A 251 7.47 -4.32 -2.22
N THR A 252 7.36 -3.84 -0.96
CA THR A 252 6.06 -3.77 -0.27
C THR A 252 5.08 -2.87 -1.02
N PHE A 253 5.48 -1.68 -1.43
CA PHE A 253 4.62 -0.80 -2.22
C PHE A 253 4.31 -1.37 -3.61
N ASN A 254 5.28 -2.06 -4.22
CA ASN A 254 5.07 -2.73 -5.50
C ASN A 254 3.99 -3.82 -5.42
N VAL A 255 4.09 -4.74 -4.45
CA VAL A 255 3.09 -5.82 -4.30
C VAL A 255 1.73 -5.29 -3.84
N LEU A 256 1.67 -4.20 -3.08
CA LEU A 256 0.42 -3.49 -2.80
C LEU A 256 -0.23 -2.96 -4.09
N CYS A 257 0.58 -2.33 -4.95
CA CYS A 257 0.11 -1.83 -6.25
C CYS A 257 -0.41 -2.98 -7.13
N LEU A 258 0.37 -4.07 -7.25
CA LEU A 258 -0.04 -5.25 -8.01
C LEU A 258 -1.34 -5.85 -7.46
N SER A 259 -1.49 -5.92 -6.15
CA SER A 259 -2.71 -6.43 -5.50
C SER A 259 -3.92 -5.55 -5.78
N ALA A 260 -3.79 -4.22 -5.70
CA ALA A 260 -4.88 -3.31 -6.02
C ALA A 260 -5.29 -3.38 -7.49
N VAL A 261 -4.32 -3.48 -8.39
CA VAL A 261 -4.56 -3.64 -9.83
C VAL A 261 -5.21 -4.98 -10.14
N GLU A 262 -4.69 -6.09 -9.60
CA GLU A 262 -5.25 -7.43 -9.79
C GLU A 262 -6.68 -7.54 -9.23
N GLN A 263 -6.96 -6.89 -8.11
CA GLN A 263 -8.29 -6.81 -7.51
C GLN A 263 -9.32 -6.17 -8.45
N VAL A 264 -8.93 -5.09 -9.12
CA VAL A 264 -9.82 -4.30 -9.97
C VAL A 264 -9.93 -4.86 -11.38
N PHE A 265 -8.79 -5.24 -11.98
CA PHE A 265 -8.73 -5.65 -13.39
C PHE A 265 -8.68 -7.17 -13.60
N HIS A 266 -8.61 -7.96 -12.52
CA HIS A 266 -8.43 -9.41 -12.54
C HIS A 266 -7.16 -9.87 -13.28
N THR A 267 -6.17 -8.98 -13.36
CA THR A 267 -4.84 -9.20 -13.95
C THR A 267 -3.85 -8.18 -13.41
N ASP A 268 -2.61 -8.61 -13.22
CA ASP A 268 -1.47 -7.74 -12.94
C ASP A 268 -0.68 -7.35 -14.20
N PHE A 269 -1.26 -7.59 -15.36
CA PHE A 269 -0.67 -7.32 -16.69
C PHE A 269 0.70 -7.98 -16.90
N GLY A 270 0.92 -9.12 -16.23
CA GLY A 270 2.15 -9.93 -16.31
C GLY A 270 3.34 -9.34 -15.54
N LEU A 271 3.10 -8.38 -14.65
CA LEU A 271 4.17 -7.78 -13.85
C LEU A 271 4.74 -8.78 -12.85
N SER A 272 3.91 -9.56 -12.14
CA SER A 272 4.40 -10.57 -11.19
C SER A 272 5.19 -11.72 -11.86
N ALA A 273 5.00 -11.93 -13.16
CA ALA A 273 5.73 -12.92 -13.93
C ALA A 273 7.06 -12.42 -14.52
N MET A 274 7.45 -11.17 -14.25
CA MET A 274 8.72 -10.65 -14.72
C MET A 274 9.89 -11.45 -14.12
N ARG A 275 10.93 -11.65 -14.95
CA ARG A 275 12.10 -12.46 -14.59
C ARG A 275 12.75 -11.92 -13.31
N GLY A 276 13.13 -12.82 -12.40
CA GLY A 276 13.72 -12.51 -11.11
C GLY A 276 12.69 -12.15 -10.03
N PHE A 277 11.57 -11.51 -10.37
CA PHE A 277 10.62 -11.01 -9.38
C PHE A 277 10.03 -12.11 -8.49
N SER A 278 9.63 -13.26 -9.05
CA SER A 278 9.11 -14.38 -8.24
C SER A 278 10.14 -15.02 -7.31
N ARG A 279 11.44 -14.82 -7.56
CA ARG A 279 12.55 -15.34 -6.76
C ARG A 279 13.04 -14.39 -5.69
N THR A 280 12.63 -13.13 -5.74
CA THR A 280 13.19 -12.09 -4.86
C THR A 280 12.84 -12.31 -3.38
N ALA A 281 11.79 -13.07 -3.06
CA ALA A 281 11.52 -13.48 -1.69
C ALA A 281 12.63 -14.35 -1.10
N SER A 282 13.14 -15.31 -1.88
CA SER A 282 14.28 -16.14 -1.45
C SER A 282 15.55 -15.31 -1.24
N TYR A 283 15.81 -14.29 -2.10
CA TYR A 283 16.90 -13.35 -1.84
C TYR A 283 16.73 -12.69 -0.47
N TYR A 284 15.54 -12.20 -0.15
CA TYR A 284 15.25 -11.51 1.11
C TYR A 284 15.53 -12.39 2.33
N GLU A 285 15.08 -13.65 2.31
CA GLU A 285 15.36 -14.62 3.37
C GLU A 285 16.86 -14.85 3.59
N HIS A 286 17.63 -14.97 2.51
CA HIS A 286 19.09 -15.24 2.57
C HIS A 286 19.90 -14.01 2.99
N MET A 287 19.27 -12.85 3.09
CA MET A 287 19.93 -11.63 3.58
C MET A 287 19.93 -11.52 5.11
N VAL A 288 19.28 -12.45 5.82
CA VAL A 288 19.25 -12.48 7.30
C VAL A 288 20.17 -13.58 7.80
N GLY A 289 21.11 -13.20 8.70
CA GLY A 289 22.04 -14.13 9.31
C GLY A 289 21.44 -14.91 10.49
N VAL A 290 22.20 -15.83 11.03
CA VAL A 290 21.80 -16.68 12.18
C VAL A 290 21.55 -15.90 13.48
N THR A 291 22.03 -14.65 13.55
CA THR A 291 21.80 -13.75 14.68
C THR A 291 20.47 -13.00 14.58
N GLY A 292 19.77 -13.10 13.44
CA GLY A 292 18.58 -12.30 13.14
C GLY A 292 18.90 -10.93 12.56
N ASP A 293 20.18 -10.61 12.29
CA ASP A 293 20.58 -9.35 11.67
C ASP A 293 20.57 -9.46 10.15
N SER A 294 20.13 -8.41 9.46
CA SER A 294 20.22 -8.33 8.00
C SER A 294 21.62 -7.93 7.53
N PHE A 295 22.02 -8.41 6.35
CA PHE A 295 23.31 -8.04 5.75
C PHE A 295 23.26 -6.59 5.24
N ASN A 296 24.09 -5.74 5.80
CA ASN A 296 24.06 -4.30 5.69
C ASN A 296 24.88 -3.73 4.50
N TYR A 297 24.66 -4.20 3.30
CA TYR A 297 25.28 -3.56 2.14
C TYR A 297 24.41 -2.40 1.59
N ALA A 298 24.99 -1.55 0.77
CA ALA A 298 24.39 -0.30 0.28
C ALA A 298 23.92 0.59 1.43
N ASP A 299 22.76 1.21 1.33
CA ASP A 299 22.19 2.08 2.37
C ASP A 299 21.34 1.30 3.39
N CYS A 300 21.69 0.05 3.65
CA CYS A 300 20.94 -0.85 4.52
C CYS A 300 21.51 -0.88 5.94
N GLY A 301 20.63 -0.85 6.94
CA GLY A 301 20.98 -1.18 8.33
C GLY A 301 21.06 -2.69 8.57
N THR A 302 21.16 -3.08 9.84
CA THR A 302 21.15 -4.48 10.28
C THR A 302 19.82 -4.90 10.89
N GLU A 303 18.84 -4.02 10.94
CA GLU A 303 17.54 -4.31 11.54
C GLU A 303 16.72 -5.22 10.64
N TYR A 304 16.15 -6.27 11.24
CA TYR A 304 15.16 -7.13 10.63
C TYR A 304 13.78 -6.87 11.24
N GLY A 305 12.75 -7.02 10.47
CA GLY A 305 11.37 -6.90 10.94
C GLY A 305 10.38 -7.62 10.02
N LEU A 306 9.19 -7.88 10.53
CA LEU A 306 8.09 -8.48 9.78
C LEU A 306 7.84 -7.72 8.47
N THR A 307 7.80 -8.45 7.36
CA THR A 307 7.74 -7.88 6.01
C THR A 307 6.49 -8.31 5.26
N PRO A 308 5.52 -7.42 5.08
CA PRO A 308 4.26 -7.74 4.44
C PRO A 308 4.40 -8.36 3.04
N ALA A 309 5.41 -7.96 2.27
CA ALA A 309 5.66 -8.50 0.94
C ALA A 309 5.90 -10.02 0.96
N MET A 310 6.52 -10.57 2.02
CA MET A 310 6.78 -12.00 2.13
C MET A 310 5.49 -12.81 2.17
N PHE A 311 4.44 -12.32 2.83
CA PHE A 311 3.12 -12.97 2.84
C PHE A 311 2.47 -12.96 1.44
N TRP A 312 2.68 -11.89 0.67
CA TRP A 312 2.23 -11.83 -0.72
C TRP A 312 2.95 -12.89 -1.58
N PHE A 313 4.28 -13.00 -1.45
CA PHE A 313 5.06 -13.99 -2.19
C PHE A 313 4.70 -15.41 -1.80
N ALA A 314 4.64 -15.72 -0.51
CA ALA A 314 4.26 -17.05 -0.02
C ALA A 314 2.92 -17.50 -0.60
N ARG A 315 1.95 -16.59 -0.64
CA ARG A 315 0.65 -16.86 -1.25
C ARG A 315 0.71 -17.00 -2.77
N LYS A 316 1.41 -16.09 -3.47
CA LYS A 316 1.49 -16.06 -4.93
C LYS A 316 2.23 -17.28 -5.50
N THR A 317 3.24 -17.77 -4.78
CA THR A 317 4.02 -18.96 -5.16
C THR A 317 3.45 -20.27 -4.59
N GLY A 318 2.59 -20.18 -3.57
CA GLY A 318 2.10 -21.36 -2.83
C GLY A 318 3.18 -21.97 -1.90
N ASP A 319 4.21 -21.19 -1.56
CA ASP A 319 5.32 -21.64 -0.73
C ASP A 319 5.30 -20.98 0.66
N PRO A 320 4.76 -21.67 1.69
CA PRO A 320 4.71 -21.14 3.04
C PRO A 320 6.09 -21.11 3.73
N SER A 321 7.12 -21.78 3.19
CA SER A 321 8.47 -21.76 3.77
C SER A 321 9.08 -20.36 3.73
N LEU A 322 8.63 -19.49 2.82
CA LEU A 322 9.01 -18.07 2.76
C LEU A 322 8.63 -17.25 4.00
N LEU A 323 7.86 -17.84 4.93
CA LEU A 323 7.41 -17.16 6.16
C LEU A 323 8.15 -17.64 7.42
N TRP A 324 9.22 -18.42 7.27
CA TRP A 324 9.90 -18.99 8.44
C TRP A 324 10.59 -17.94 9.34
N LEU A 325 10.86 -16.76 8.80
CA LEU A 325 11.41 -15.61 9.55
C LEU A 325 10.33 -14.67 10.10
N GLU A 326 9.11 -14.74 9.58
CA GLU A 326 8.01 -13.85 9.93
C GLU A 326 7.23 -14.34 11.14
#